data_91f1e00f41648ab75017e6ec7120c5ba
#
_entry.id   91f1e00f41648ab75017e6ec7120c5ba
#
_cell.length_a   1.000
_cell.length_b   1.000
_cell.length_c   1.000
_cell.angle_alpha   90.00
_cell.angle_beta   90.00
_cell.angle_gamma   90.00
#
_symmetry.space_group_name_H-M   'P 1'
#
loop_
_entity.id
_entity.type
_entity.pdbx_description
1 polymer ?
#
loop_
_entity_poly.entity_id
_entity_poly.type
_entity_poly.pdbx_seq_one_letter_code
_entity_poly.pdbx_strand_id
1 'polypeptide(L)'
;MDIIAQITSEFHLQAWQVENVVKLIDEGNTIPFIARYRKEAHGTLDDQMLREIAERLEYLRNLDKRREEVRASIEGQEKLTEEISAALSNAATLAEIEDIYRPFKPKRRTRASIAREKGLEPLAQVLYEQRPDCEEPLALALDFLNPEKGVETAEDALKGALDIIAENLSDDATIRRRLRNLFTVCGVVRSKSAKEEDSVYAPYYDFSAPVEKIAGYQVLAIDRGEREGFLKVSVTLDRPRAIKVISSVALKSTESPCTRAVLEAGEDAYDRLIEPSIEREIRSALTQRAATAAIKVFSTNLRQLLLQPPVKGKVALGLDPGYRTGCKVAVVDATGRVLDTGVIYITHSEAQKEQAKSTLRRMIETHGVGIIAIGNGTASKETEIFTAELIKAIGRNISYMVVSEAGASVYSASKLAAEEFPQFDVSLRSAVSIARRLQDPLAELVKIDPKAIGVGQYQHDMPKKELDNALGGVVEDCVNAVGVDLNTASPSLLARVSGINGTVAKNIVAYREENGAYPSRAAIKKVPKLGAKAFEQCAGFLRVPESKNVLDNTGVHPESYEAAKALLALCGYSLADVSSGAIGALRERVEGLGGVEEAAKRLEAGVPTLRDIVKELLLPP
;
A
#
# COMPACT_ATOMS: atom_id res chain seq x y z
N MET A 1 17.13 19.73 5.00
CA MET A 1 16.66 19.47 3.60
C MET A 1 15.42 20.29 3.37
N ASP A 2 15.30 20.96 2.23
CA ASP A 2 14.02 21.58 1.85
C ASP A 2 13.09 20.51 1.25
N ILE A 3 12.24 19.95 2.10
CA ILE A 3 11.32 18.86 1.74
C ILE A 3 10.32 19.32 0.66
N ILE A 4 9.84 20.55 0.75
CA ILE A 4 8.89 21.12 -0.23
C ILE A 4 9.55 21.23 -1.60
N ALA A 5 10.77 21.75 -1.68
CA ALA A 5 11.52 21.84 -2.93
C ALA A 5 11.79 20.45 -3.53
N GLN A 6 12.12 19.47 -2.69
CA GLN A 6 12.34 18.09 -3.12
C GLN A 6 11.08 17.47 -3.75
N ILE A 7 9.94 17.54 -3.06
CA ILE A 7 8.65 17.01 -3.56
C ILE A 7 8.24 17.77 -4.83
N THR A 8 8.39 19.08 -4.86
CA THR A 8 8.08 19.91 -6.03
C THR A 8 8.83 19.42 -7.27
N SER A 9 10.13 19.15 -7.13
CA SER A 9 10.96 18.63 -8.21
C SER A 9 10.58 17.21 -8.63
N GLU A 10 10.40 16.30 -7.67
CA GLU A 10 10.10 14.88 -7.94
C GLU A 10 8.75 14.70 -8.64
N PHE A 11 7.74 15.46 -8.26
CA PHE A 11 6.39 15.36 -8.82
C PHE A 11 6.10 16.33 -9.97
N HIS A 12 7.09 17.14 -10.37
CA HIS A 12 6.94 18.14 -11.44
C HIS A 12 5.78 19.11 -11.21
N LEU A 13 5.61 19.55 -9.97
CA LEU A 13 4.56 20.48 -9.54
C LEU A 13 5.11 21.90 -9.33
N GLN A 14 4.20 22.83 -9.04
CA GLN A 14 4.56 24.16 -8.58
C GLN A 14 4.75 24.18 -7.06
N ALA A 15 5.64 25.02 -6.56
CA ALA A 15 5.93 25.10 -5.13
C ALA A 15 4.67 25.39 -4.29
N TRP A 16 3.82 26.31 -4.74
CA TRP A 16 2.58 26.67 -4.05
C TRP A 16 1.61 25.49 -3.89
N GLN A 17 1.56 24.58 -4.88
CA GLN A 17 0.74 23.37 -4.80
C GLN A 17 1.20 22.47 -3.67
N VAL A 18 2.50 22.21 -3.60
CA VAL A 18 3.09 21.35 -2.56
C VAL A 18 2.99 21.99 -1.18
N GLU A 19 3.27 23.29 -1.05
CA GLU A 19 3.13 24.03 0.21
C GLU A 19 1.71 23.94 0.76
N ASN A 20 0.72 24.16 -0.08
CA ASN A 20 -0.69 24.10 0.31
C ASN A 20 -1.13 22.69 0.69
N VAL A 21 -0.70 21.67 -0.07
CA VAL A 21 -1.00 20.27 0.24
C VAL A 21 -0.39 19.86 1.58
N VAL A 22 0.87 20.18 1.82
CA VAL A 22 1.55 19.89 3.09
C VAL A 22 0.85 20.58 4.26
N LYS A 23 0.48 21.84 4.10
CA LYS A 23 -0.28 22.59 5.10
C LYS A 23 -1.62 21.92 5.42
N LEU A 24 -2.38 21.54 4.40
CA LEU A 24 -3.68 20.86 4.57
C LEU A 24 -3.53 19.51 5.28
N ILE A 25 -2.51 18.74 4.95
CA ILE A 25 -2.20 17.47 5.62
C ILE A 25 -1.87 17.71 7.10
N ASP A 26 -1.03 18.69 7.40
CA ASP A 26 -0.61 19.01 8.77
C ASP A 26 -1.77 19.57 9.62
N GLU A 27 -2.75 20.20 9.00
CA GLU A 27 -4.01 20.63 9.63
C GLU A 27 -4.99 19.47 9.90
N GLY A 28 -4.63 18.23 9.54
CA GLY A 28 -5.41 17.02 9.79
C GLY A 28 -6.55 16.77 8.80
N ASN A 29 -6.49 17.36 7.60
CA ASN A 29 -7.43 17.04 6.53
C ASN A 29 -7.13 15.67 5.94
N THR A 30 -8.16 14.91 5.62
CA THR A 30 -8.02 13.62 4.95
C THR A 30 -7.73 13.80 3.46
N ILE A 31 -7.10 12.80 2.84
CA ILE A 31 -6.81 12.85 1.40
C ILE A 31 -8.08 12.98 0.54
N PRO A 32 -9.16 12.21 0.77
CA PRO A 32 -10.40 12.39 0.01
C PRO A 32 -10.98 13.81 0.12
N PHE A 33 -10.94 14.41 1.30
CA PHE A 33 -11.42 15.77 1.50
C PHE A 33 -10.58 16.80 0.76
N ILE A 34 -9.26 16.70 0.82
CA ILE A 34 -8.35 17.59 0.08
C ILE A 34 -8.60 17.46 -1.43
N ALA A 35 -8.63 16.22 -1.93
CA ALA A 35 -8.84 15.94 -3.35
C ALA A 35 -10.15 16.52 -3.87
N ARG A 36 -11.20 16.44 -3.08
CA ARG A 36 -12.55 16.81 -3.50
C ARG A 36 -12.90 18.28 -3.22
N TYR A 37 -12.57 18.78 -2.04
CA TYR A 37 -13.09 20.05 -1.52
C TYR A 37 -12.05 21.15 -1.33
N ARG A 38 -10.80 20.93 -1.73
CA ARG A 38 -9.70 21.93 -1.65
C ARG A 38 -8.93 22.04 -2.96
N LYS A 39 -9.62 21.90 -4.08
CA LYS A 39 -9.01 21.90 -5.42
C LYS A 39 -8.31 23.21 -5.78
N GLU A 40 -8.83 24.35 -5.32
CA GLU A 40 -8.19 25.64 -5.50
C GLU A 40 -6.81 25.69 -4.86
N ALA A 41 -6.63 25.02 -3.73
CA ALA A 41 -5.39 25.01 -2.99
C ALA A 41 -4.29 24.16 -3.64
N HIS A 42 -4.66 23.12 -4.41
CA HIS A 42 -3.69 22.19 -5.01
C HIS A 42 -3.71 22.08 -6.53
N GLY A 43 -4.53 22.86 -7.21
CA GLY A 43 -4.56 22.88 -8.68
C GLY A 43 -5.12 21.60 -9.30
N THR A 44 -6.15 21.01 -8.71
CA THR A 44 -6.89 19.85 -9.23
C THR A 44 -6.09 18.51 -9.28
N LEU A 45 -5.18 18.30 -8.36
CA LEU A 45 -4.52 17.01 -8.16
C LEU A 45 -5.53 15.93 -7.76
N ASP A 46 -5.38 14.73 -8.28
CA ASP A 46 -6.25 13.61 -7.91
C ASP A 46 -5.87 13.00 -6.54
N ASP A 47 -6.73 12.13 -6.03
CA ASP A 47 -6.54 11.45 -4.74
C ASP A 47 -5.27 10.59 -4.71
N GLN A 48 -4.94 9.92 -5.81
CA GLN A 48 -3.73 9.09 -5.91
C GLN A 48 -2.46 9.94 -5.84
N MET A 49 -2.40 11.04 -6.57
CA MET A 49 -1.26 11.97 -6.52
C MET A 49 -1.09 12.55 -5.11
N LEU A 50 -2.17 12.93 -4.45
CA LEU A 50 -2.14 13.44 -3.08
C LEU A 50 -1.68 12.40 -2.07
N ARG A 51 -2.06 11.12 -2.23
CA ARG A 51 -1.54 10.02 -1.41
C ARG A 51 -0.04 9.82 -1.61
N GLU A 52 0.42 9.81 -2.84
CA GLU A 52 1.84 9.68 -3.16
C GLU A 52 2.66 10.83 -2.55
N ILE A 53 2.14 12.06 -2.61
CA ILE A 53 2.76 13.22 -1.95
C ILE A 53 2.79 13.04 -0.43
N ALA A 54 1.70 12.59 0.18
CA ALA A 54 1.63 12.37 1.63
C ALA A 54 2.60 11.28 2.10
N GLU A 55 2.72 10.18 1.37
CA GLU A 55 3.66 9.10 1.66
C GLU A 55 5.12 9.58 1.50
N ARG A 56 5.40 10.34 0.44
CA ARG A 56 6.73 10.91 0.22
C ARG A 56 7.11 11.93 1.29
N LEU A 57 6.16 12.74 1.73
CA LEU A 57 6.34 13.69 2.83
C LEU A 57 6.72 12.97 4.12
N GLU A 58 6.00 11.91 4.47
CA GLU A 58 6.30 11.09 5.66
C GLU A 58 7.71 10.47 5.55
N TYR A 59 8.05 9.91 4.40
CA TYR A 59 9.37 9.34 4.14
C TYR A 59 10.48 10.38 4.32
N LEU A 60 10.36 11.54 3.71
CA LEU A 60 11.38 12.61 3.79
C LEU A 60 11.52 13.19 5.19
N ARG A 61 10.42 13.31 5.93
CA ARG A 61 10.44 13.71 7.34
C ARG A 61 11.14 12.70 8.22
N ASN A 62 10.90 11.42 7.99
CA ASN A 62 11.59 10.34 8.71
C ASN A 62 13.09 10.31 8.36
N LEU A 63 13.43 10.55 7.10
CA LEU A 63 14.81 10.67 6.64
C LEU A 63 15.54 11.84 7.33
N ASP A 64 14.90 12.99 7.41
CA ASP A 64 15.43 14.18 8.08
C ASP A 64 15.60 13.97 9.58
N LYS A 65 14.62 13.34 10.22
CA LYS A 65 14.71 12.93 11.63
C LYS A 65 15.90 12.00 11.86
N ARG A 66 16.07 10.99 11.01
CA ARG A 66 17.20 10.07 11.09
C ARG A 66 18.53 10.78 10.91
N ARG A 67 18.62 11.72 10.00
CA ARG A 67 19.80 12.56 9.78
C ARG A 67 20.19 13.30 11.06
N GLU A 68 19.25 13.93 11.74
CA GLU A 68 19.51 14.64 12.98
C GLU A 68 19.86 13.72 14.15
N GLU A 69 19.23 12.54 14.25
CA GLU A 69 19.61 11.52 15.23
C GLU A 69 21.05 11.07 15.06
N VAL A 70 21.48 10.82 13.82
CA VAL A 70 22.85 10.42 13.48
C VAL A 70 23.81 11.56 13.78
N ARG A 71 23.47 12.79 13.40
CA ARG A 71 24.27 13.99 13.70
C ARG A 71 24.53 14.13 15.21
N ALA A 72 23.46 14.06 15.99
CA ALA A 72 23.53 14.15 17.45
C ALA A 72 24.37 13.01 18.07
N SER A 73 24.25 11.80 17.53
CA SER A 73 25.03 10.66 18.00
C SER A 73 26.55 10.83 17.73
N ILE A 74 26.92 11.35 16.56
CA ILE A 74 28.33 11.60 16.22
C ILE A 74 28.87 12.79 17.03
N GLU A 75 28.07 13.83 17.21
CA GLU A 75 28.43 14.99 18.04
C GLU A 75 28.64 14.59 19.50
N GLY A 76 27.78 13.75 20.05
CA GLY A 76 27.91 13.20 21.39
C GLY A 76 29.18 12.35 21.61
N GLN A 77 29.80 11.86 20.54
CA GLN A 77 31.08 11.17 20.54
C GLN A 77 32.28 12.13 20.31
N GLU A 78 32.01 13.45 20.20
CA GLU A 78 33.01 14.49 19.89
C GLU A 78 33.78 14.23 18.56
N LYS A 79 33.12 13.57 17.61
CA LYS A 79 33.69 13.16 16.30
C LYS A 79 33.05 13.86 15.10
N LEU A 80 32.14 14.79 15.32
CA LEU A 80 31.50 15.54 14.26
C LEU A 80 32.44 16.58 13.67
N THR A 81 32.81 16.41 12.40
CA THR A 81 33.60 17.36 11.61
C THR A 81 32.71 18.13 10.65
N GLU A 82 33.23 19.22 10.06
CA GLU A 82 32.52 19.96 9.01
C GLU A 82 32.26 19.09 7.79
N GLU A 83 33.20 18.22 7.42
CA GLU A 83 33.05 17.27 6.30
C GLU A 83 31.93 16.27 6.54
N ILE A 84 31.85 15.69 7.76
CA ILE A 84 30.80 14.75 8.13
C ILE A 84 29.45 15.47 8.17
N SER A 85 29.40 16.67 8.74
CA SER A 85 28.18 17.49 8.77
C SER A 85 27.68 17.83 7.38
N ALA A 86 28.57 18.21 6.46
CA ALA A 86 28.25 18.47 5.06
C ALA A 86 27.78 17.21 4.33
N ALA A 87 28.45 16.07 4.56
CA ALA A 87 28.05 14.79 3.98
C ALA A 87 26.65 14.36 4.43
N LEU A 88 26.33 14.51 5.73
CA LEU A 88 25.01 14.25 6.26
C LEU A 88 23.94 15.16 5.64
N SER A 89 24.25 16.44 5.49
CA SER A 89 23.33 17.42 4.89
C SER A 89 23.04 17.13 3.42
N ASN A 90 24.02 16.59 2.69
CA ASN A 90 23.91 16.26 1.26
C ASN A 90 23.36 14.84 1.01
N ALA A 91 23.27 13.99 2.03
CA ALA A 91 22.75 12.64 1.87
C ALA A 91 21.28 12.66 1.42
N ALA A 92 21.00 12.00 0.31
CA ALA A 92 19.67 11.97 -0.30
C ALA A 92 18.85 10.73 0.10
N THR A 93 19.50 9.69 0.62
CA THR A 93 18.89 8.41 0.96
C THR A 93 19.26 7.95 2.37
N LEU A 94 18.42 7.08 2.92
CA LEU A 94 18.72 6.43 4.21
C LEU A 94 20.02 5.63 4.16
N ALA A 95 20.31 4.96 3.03
CA ALA A 95 21.53 4.19 2.84
C ALA A 95 22.77 5.08 2.96
N GLU A 96 22.75 6.27 2.37
CA GLU A 96 23.86 7.24 2.47
C GLU A 96 24.05 7.73 3.90
N ILE A 97 22.99 8.01 4.64
CA ILE A 97 23.06 8.39 6.06
C ILE A 97 23.65 7.26 6.90
N GLU A 98 23.19 6.03 6.71
CA GLU A 98 23.68 4.86 7.44
C GLU A 98 25.15 4.55 7.11
N ASP A 99 25.59 4.77 5.86
CA ASP A 99 27.00 4.62 5.47
C ASP A 99 27.89 5.63 6.20
N ILE A 100 27.46 6.89 6.30
CA ILE A 100 28.19 7.93 7.06
C ILE A 100 28.24 7.59 8.54
N TYR A 101 27.14 7.08 9.10
CA TYR A 101 27.07 6.72 10.52
C TYR A 101 27.83 5.44 10.87
N ARG A 102 28.06 4.55 9.92
CA ARG A 102 28.63 3.22 10.14
C ARG A 102 29.92 3.18 10.95
N PRO A 103 30.94 4.04 10.73
CA PRO A 103 32.13 4.09 11.54
C PRO A 103 31.89 4.46 13.01
N PHE A 104 30.82 5.20 13.28
CA PHE A 104 30.49 5.75 14.61
C PHE A 104 29.47 4.91 15.38
N LYS A 105 28.83 3.95 14.68
CA LYS A 105 27.81 3.09 15.27
C LYS A 105 28.41 2.14 16.29
N PRO A 106 27.83 2.03 17.49
CA PRO A 106 28.28 1.03 18.47
C PRO A 106 28.26 -0.38 17.86
N LYS A 107 29.40 -1.03 17.87
CA LYS A 107 29.56 -2.38 17.30
C LYS A 107 29.62 -3.42 18.43
N ARG A 108 29.15 -4.63 18.11
CA ARG A 108 29.44 -5.80 18.93
C ARG A 108 30.94 -6.11 18.83
N ARG A 109 31.45 -6.96 19.74
CA ARG A 109 32.85 -7.39 19.73
C ARG A 109 33.24 -7.99 18.37
N THR A 110 34.11 -7.30 17.64
CA THR A 110 34.62 -7.67 16.32
C THR A 110 36.10 -8.07 16.41
N ARG A 111 36.63 -8.70 15.34
CA ARG A 111 38.07 -8.96 15.26
C ARG A 111 38.89 -7.66 15.39
N ALA A 112 38.44 -6.61 14.73
CA ALA A 112 39.05 -5.30 14.79
C ALA A 112 38.98 -4.67 16.18
N SER A 113 37.86 -4.77 16.89
CA SER A 113 37.73 -4.24 18.26
C SER A 113 38.68 -4.99 19.21
N ILE A 114 38.78 -6.30 19.06
CA ILE A 114 39.74 -7.11 19.83
C ILE A 114 41.20 -6.67 19.54
N ALA A 115 41.50 -6.43 18.28
CA ALA A 115 42.85 -5.97 17.88
C ALA A 115 43.14 -4.57 18.46
N ARG A 116 42.17 -3.67 18.52
CA ARG A 116 42.31 -2.35 19.17
C ARG A 116 42.54 -2.46 20.68
N GLU A 117 41.83 -3.35 21.36
CA GLU A 117 42.06 -3.67 22.77
C GLU A 117 43.49 -4.19 23.02
N LYS A 118 44.07 -4.87 22.06
CA LYS A 118 45.45 -5.36 22.08
C LYS A 118 46.50 -4.28 21.76
N GLY A 119 46.05 -3.04 21.46
CA GLY A 119 46.95 -1.92 21.18
C GLY A 119 47.51 -1.89 19.75
N LEU A 120 46.86 -2.55 18.79
CA LEU A 120 47.34 -2.68 17.40
C LEU A 120 46.88 -1.56 16.46
N GLU A 121 46.10 -0.61 16.92
CA GLU A 121 45.64 0.54 16.13
C GLU A 121 46.79 1.35 15.50
N PRO A 122 47.86 1.72 16.26
CA PRO A 122 48.99 2.45 15.68
C PRO A 122 49.72 1.67 14.57
N LEU A 123 49.85 0.34 14.71
CA LEU A 123 50.42 -0.51 13.65
C LEU A 123 49.56 -0.47 12.38
N ALA A 124 48.24 -0.55 12.54
CA ALA A 124 47.30 -0.43 11.43
C ALA A 124 47.45 0.92 10.70
N GLN A 125 47.64 2.02 11.43
CA GLN A 125 47.86 3.35 10.86
C GLN A 125 49.15 3.41 10.06
N VAL A 126 50.26 2.93 10.60
CA VAL A 126 51.55 2.91 9.89
C VAL A 126 51.49 2.09 8.61
N LEU A 127 50.85 0.92 8.65
CA LEU A 127 50.67 0.07 7.45
C LEU A 127 49.80 0.78 6.40
N TYR A 128 48.74 1.44 6.82
CA TYR A 128 47.81 2.11 5.93
C TYR A 128 48.39 3.38 5.28
N GLU A 129 49.36 4.05 5.92
CA GLU A 129 50.06 5.19 5.34
C GLU A 129 50.85 4.83 4.09
N GLN A 130 51.34 3.59 4.00
CA GLN A 130 52.06 3.04 2.83
C GLN A 130 53.25 3.94 2.39
N ARG A 131 54.05 4.33 3.35
CA ARG A 131 55.25 5.15 3.06
C ARG A 131 56.27 4.32 2.30
N PRO A 132 56.91 4.88 1.27
CA PRO A 132 57.94 4.15 0.50
C PRO A 132 59.21 3.81 1.30
N ASP A 133 59.47 4.59 2.36
CA ASP A 133 60.62 4.46 3.22
C ASP A 133 60.36 3.65 4.50
N CYS A 134 59.20 2.98 4.63
CA CYS A 134 58.88 2.15 5.79
C CYS A 134 59.57 0.78 5.72
N GLU A 135 59.70 0.13 6.88
CA GLU A 135 60.15 -1.25 6.98
C GLU A 135 59.10 -2.24 6.48
N GLU A 136 59.50 -3.49 6.30
CA GLU A 136 58.60 -4.59 5.97
C GLU A 136 57.52 -4.77 7.07
N PRO A 137 56.27 -5.15 6.73
CA PRO A 137 55.17 -5.26 7.69
C PRO A 137 55.47 -6.11 8.91
N LEU A 138 56.12 -7.25 8.77
CA LEU A 138 56.50 -8.10 9.89
C LEU A 138 57.55 -7.46 10.80
N ALA A 139 58.47 -6.67 10.25
CA ALA A 139 59.45 -5.92 11.04
C ALA A 139 58.77 -4.84 11.86
N LEU A 140 57.86 -4.09 11.26
CA LEU A 140 57.04 -3.10 11.97
C LEU A 140 56.19 -3.73 13.08
N ALA A 141 55.68 -4.94 12.86
CA ALA A 141 54.86 -5.67 13.83
C ALA A 141 55.63 -6.09 15.08
N LEU A 142 56.96 -6.25 15.01
CA LEU A 142 57.77 -6.63 16.17
C LEU A 142 57.71 -5.62 17.32
N ASP A 143 57.53 -4.35 17.04
CA ASP A 143 57.41 -3.29 18.04
C ASP A 143 56.05 -3.32 18.80
N PHE A 144 55.11 -4.14 18.39
CA PHE A 144 53.75 -4.23 18.94
C PHE A 144 53.51 -5.56 19.65
N LEU A 145 54.51 -6.34 19.95
CA LEU A 145 54.40 -7.57 20.73
C LEU A 145 53.95 -7.26 22.16
N ASN A 146 52.93 -7.96 22.62
CA ASN A 146 52.42 -7.84 23.98
C ASN A 146 51.78 -9.16 24.41
N PRO A 147 52.57 -10.11 25.00
CA PRO A 147 52.07 -11.40 25.44
C PRO A 147 50.93 -11.30 26.48
N GLU A 148 50.96 -10.27 27.34
CA GLU A 148 49.90 -10.05 28.35
C GLU A 148 48.53 -9.78 27.72
N LYS A 149 48.53 -9.16 26.55
CA LYS A 149 47.33 -8.90 25.76
C LYS A 149 47.07 -9.96 24.68
N GLY A 150 47.86 -11.04 24.65
CA GLY A 150 47.69 -12.12 23.69
C GLY A 150 48.24 -11.81 22.30
N VAL A 151 49.30 -10.96 22.20
CA VAL A 151 50.08 -10.72 20.99
C VAL A 151 51.44 -11.31 21.18
N GLU A 152 51.62 -12.57 20.83
CA GLU A 152 52.85 -13.33 21.09
C GLU A 152 53.83 -13.27 19.94
N THR A 153 53.37 -13.17 18.71
CA THR A 153 54.20 -13.18 17.50
C THR A 153 53.95 -11.93 16.62
N ALA A 154 54.93 -11.66 15.74
CA ALA A 154 54.79 -10.58 14.76
C ALA A 154 53.62 -10.85 13.79
N GLU A 155 53.37 -12.11 13.46
CA GLU A 155 52.21 -12.53 12.66
C GLU A 155 50.89 -12.23 13.34
N ASP A 156 50.79 -12.45 14.66
CA ASP A 156 49.56 -12.11 15.43
C ASP A 156 49.32 -10.60 15.44
N ALA A 157 50.38 -9.80 15.62
CA ALA A 157 50.28 -8.34 15.57
C ALA A 157 49.88 -7.86 14.17
N LEU A 158 50.51 -8.37 13.13
CA LEU A 158 50.18 -8.02 11.74
C LEU A 158 48.71 -8.38 11.40
N LYS A 159 48.30 -9.60 11.74
CA LYS A 159 46.91 -10.05 11.51
C LYS A 159 45.88 -9.15 12.20
N GLY A 160 46.12 -8.81 13.44
CA GLY A 160 45.24 -7.87 14.17
C GLY A 160 45.19 -6.48 13.52
N ALA A 161 46.32 -5.95 13.10
CA ALA A 161 46.37 -4.68 12.38
C ALA A 161 45.63 -4.72 11.04
N LEU A 162 45.74 -5.81 10.30
CA LEU A 162 45.00 -6.02 9.04
C LEU A 162 43.51 -6.18 9.27
N ASP A 163 43.09 -6.80 10.38
CA ASP A 163 41.69 -6.85 10.75
C ASP A 163 41.09 -5.44 11.02
N ILE A 164 41.87 -4.54 11.63
CA ILE A 164 41.50 -3.14 11.81
C ILE A 164 41.37 -2.43 10.47
N ILE A 165 42.35 -2.58 9.58
CA ILE A 165 42.31 -1.97 8.25
C ILE A 165 41.11 -2.49 7.45
N ALA A 166 40.86 -3.79 7.47
CA ALA A 166 39.70 -4.41 6.79
C ALA A 166 38.38 -3.83 7.29
N GLU A 167 38.18 -3.67 8.60
CA GLU A 167 36.98 -3.06 9.14
C GLU A 167 36.83 -1.59 8.72
N ASN A 168 37.91 -0.82 8.79
CA ASN A 168 37.89 0.58 8.36
C ASN A 168 37.54 0.72 6.88
N LEU A 169 38.09 -0.11 6.01
CA LEU A 169 37.73 -0.13 4.59
C LEU A 169 36.28 -0.56 4.36
N SER A 170 35.78 -1.51 5.14
CA SER A 170 34.38 -1.96 5.04
C SER A 170 33.40 -0.88 5.50
N ASP A 171 33.82 0.04 6.34
CA ASP A 171 33.01 1.15 6.83
C ASP A 171 33.17 2.43 6.00
N ASP A 172 34.06 2.43 5.03
CA ASP A 172 34.27 3.60 4.16
C ASP A 172 33.05 3.86 3.27
N ALA A 173 32.47 5.04 3.44
CA ALA A 173 31.23 5.42 2.74
C ALA A 173 31.44 5.50 1.21
N THR A 174 32.61 5.90 0.74
CA THR A 174 32.93 5.98 -0.70
C THR A 174 33.02 4.60 -1.33
N ILE A 175 33.73 3.67 -0.67
CA ILE A 175 33.84 2.27 -1.11
C ILE A 175 32.44 1.65 -1.17
N ARG A 176 31.65 1.79 -0.11
CA ARG A 176 30.30 1.22 -0.06
C ARG A 176 29.40 1.77 -1.16
N ARG A 177 29.37 3.08 -1.34
CA ARG A 177 28.58 3.72 -2.40
C ARG A 177 28.98 3.22 -3.80
N ARG A 178 30.28 3.20 -4.10
CA ARG A 178 30.79 2.73 -5.40
C ARG A 178 30.47 1.26 -5.65
N LEU A 179 30.66 0.41 -4.66
CA LEU A 179 30.35 -1.03 -4.79
C LEU A 179 28.85 -1.28 -4.88
N ARG A 180 28.03 -0.58 -4.12
CA ARG A 180 26.57 -0.68 -4.24
C ARG A 180 26.11 -0.32 -5.65
N ASN A 181 26.65 0.76 -6.22
CA ASN A 181 26.35 1.14 -7.61
C ASN A 181 26.81 0.07 -8.59
N LEU A 182 28.01 -0.48 -8.39
CA LEU A 182 28.56 -1.53 -9.25
C LEU A 182 27.71 -2.81 -9.20
N PHE A 183 27.26 -3.23 -8.02
CA PHE A 183 26.32 -4.34 -7.84
C PHE A 183 24.97 -4.08 -8.52
N THR A 184 24.48 -2.86 -8.45
CA THR A 184 23.21 -2.49 -9.10
C THR A 184 23.29 -2.59 -10.62
N VAL A 185 24.39 -2.12 -11.21
CA VAL A 185 24.55 -2.06 -12.68
C VAL A 185 25.06 -3.37 -13.27
N CYS A 186 26.02 -4.01 -12.61
CA CYS A 186 26.75 -5.18 -13.14
C CYS A 186 26.49 -6.48 -12.38
N GLY A 187 25.79 -6.41 -11.25
CA GLY A 187 25.48 -7.59 -10.44
C GLY A 187 24.51 -8.55 -11.15
N VAL A 188 24.63 -9.83 -10.83
CA VAL A 188 23.79 -10.90 -11.36
C VAL A 188 23.12 -11.64 -10.21
N VAL A 189 21.80 -11.69 -10.23
CA VAL A 189 21.02 -12.57 -9.34
C VAL A 189 21.14 -13.98 -9.87
N ARG A 190 21.50 -14.91 -8.99
CA ARG A 190 21.59 -16.34 -9.31
C ARG A 190 20.73 -17.13 -8.34
N SER A 191 19.97 -18.06 -8.88
CA SER A 191 19.18 -19.02 -8.12
C SER A 191 19.55 -20.44 -8.52
N LYS A 192 19.75 -21.29 -7.54
CA LYS A 192 20.05 -22.72 -7.71
C LYS A 192 19.12 -23.55 -6.85
N SER A 193 18.89 -24.79 -7.27
CA SER A 193 18.17 -25.77 -6.48
C SER A 193 18.87 -26.03 -5.13
N ALA A 194 18.08 -26.04 -4.07
CA ALA A 194 18.51 -26.47 -2.73
C ALA A 194 18.08 -27.91 -2.41
N LYS A 195 17.17 -28.47 -3.20
CA LYS A 195 16.61 -29.82 -3.07
C LYS A 195 16.48 -30.47 -4.44
N GLU A 196 16.55 -31.79 -4.49
CA GLU A 196 16.38 -32.57 -5.71
C GLU A 196 14.90 -32.91 -6.01
N GLU A 197 13.96 -32.22 -5.34
CA GLU A 197 12.52 -32.41 -5.52
C GLU A 197 12.01 -31.53 -6.66
N ASP A 198 11.03 -32.03 -7.43
CA ASP A 198 10.28 -31.20 -8.36
C ASP A 198 9.32 -30.27 -7.59
N SER A 199 9.17 -29.06 -8.07
CA SER A 199 8.31 -28.05 -7.45
C SER A 199 7.89 -26.97 -8.46
N VAL A 200 7.01 -26.09 -8.02
CA VAL A 200 6.63 -24.87 -8.77
C VAL A 200 7.81 -23.93 -9.00
N TYR A 201 8.92 -24.13 -8.28
CA TYR A 201 10.15 -23.36 -8.40
C TYR A 201 11.16 -23.94 -9.39
N ALA A 202 10.84 -25.05 -10.06
CA ALA A 202 11.72 -25.68 -11.05
C ALA A 202 12.30 -24.74 -12.10
N PRO A 203 11.59 -23.72 -12.61
CA PRO A 203 12.16 -22.72 -13.52
C PRO A 203 13.32 -21.91 -12.94
N TYR A 204 13.47 -21.91 -11.63
CA TYR A 204 14.51 -21.17 -10.89
C TYR A 204 15.62 -22.06 -10.32
N TYR A 205 15.63 -23.34 -10.64
CA TYR A 205 16.67 -24.29 -10.16
C TYR A 205 18.04 -24.05 -10.79
N ASP A 206 18.07 -23.43 -11.97
CA ASP A 206 19.28 -22.91 -12.61
C ASP A 206 18.91 -21.62 -13.33
N PHE A 207 18.87 -20.53 -12.60
CA PHE A 207 18.39 -19.23 -13.09
C PHE A 207 19.40 -18.14 -12.81
N SER A 208 19.58 -17.24 -13.77
CA SER A 208 20.36 -16.02 -13.59
C SER A 208 19.73 -14.84 -14.34
N ALA A 209 19.77 -13.68 -13.74
CA ALA A 209 19.36 -12.43 -14.37
C ALA A 209 20.15 -11.25 -13.83
N PRO A 210 20.47 -10.24 -14.67
CA PRO A 210 21.06 -9.01 -14.19
C PRO A 210 20.17 -8.33 -13.14
N VAL A 211 20.79 -7.78 -12.09
CA VAL A 211 20.08 -7.05 -11.02
C VAL A 211 19.19 -5.94 -11.59
N GLU A 212 19.69 -5.23 -12.58
CA GLU A 212 18.96 -4.13 -13.23
C GLU A 212 17.72 -4.59 -13.99
N LYS A 213 17.74 -5.80 -14.55
CA LYS A 213 16.73 -6.29 -15.50
C LYS A 213 15.77 -7.33 -14.94
N ILE A 214 16.06 -7.91 -13.78
CA ILE A 214 15.19 -8.94 -13.19
C ILE A 214 13.78 -8.40 -12.96
N ALA A 215 12.78 -9.16 -13.38
CA ALA A 215 11.37 -8.79 -13.24
C ALA A 215 10.89 -8.98 -11.80
N GLY A 216 9.95 -8.13 -11.36
CA GLY A 216 9.43 -8.18 -10.00
C GLY A 216 8.82 -9.53 -9.63
N TYR A 217 8.05 -10.16 -10.52
CA TYR A 217 7.46 -11.48 -10.26
C TYR A 217 8.52 -12.57 -10.08
N GLN A 218 9.66 -12.46 -10.77
CA GLN A 218 10.79 -13.39 -10.61
C GLN A 218 11.44 -13.21 -9.25
N VAL A 219 11.64 -11.96 -8.81
CA VAL A 219 12.16 -11.66 -7.46
C VAL A 219 11.25 -12.26 -6.38
N LEU A 220 9.95 -12.06 -6.47
CA LEU A 220 8.98 -12.58 -5.50
C LEU A 220 8.93 -14.12 -5.51
N ALA A 221 9.03 -14.74 -6.69
CA ALA A 221 9.08 -16.20 -6.81
C ALA A 221 10.33 -16.79 -6.16
N ILE A 222 11.52 -16.23 -6.44
CA ILE A 222 12.78 -16.74 -5.85
C ILE A 222 12.86 -16.48 -4.35
N ASP A 223 12.34 -15.35 -3.86
CA ASP A 223 12.28 -15.05 -2.42
C ASP A 223 11.38 -16.04 -1.67
N ARG A 224 10.23 -16.40 -2.25
CA ARG A 224 9.34 -17.42 -1.70
C ARG A 224 10.00 -18.81 -1.74
N GLY A 225 10.60 -19.18 -2.88
CA GLY A 225 11.28 -20.46 -3.05
C GLY A 225 12.47 -20.64 -2.09
N GLU A 226 13.21 -19.58 -1.81
CA GLU A 226 14.29 -19.59 -0.81
C GLU A 226 13.74 -19.75 0.62
N ARG A 227 12.68 -19.02 0.97
CA ARG A 227 12.03 -19.11 2.28
C ARG A 227 11.43 -20.51 2.55
N GLU A 228 10.91 -21.15 1.52
CA GLU A 228 10.38 -22.50 1.58
C GLU A 228 11.47 -23.59 1.47
N GLY A 229 12.74 -23.18 1.29
CA GLY A 229 13.89 -24.09 1.27
C GLY A 229 14.11 -24.85 -0.03
N PHE A 230 13.49 -24.44 -1.14
CA PHE A 230 13.70 -25.02 -2.48
C PHE A 230 14.84 -24.38 -3.25
N LEU A 231 15.16 -23.13 -2.96
CA LEU A 231 16.16 -22.36 -3.69
C LEU A 231 17.27 -21.85 -2.77
N LYS A 232 18.46 -21.72 -3.35
CA LYS A 232 19.57 -20.93 -2.81
C LYS A 232 19.80 -19.76 -3.75
N VAL A 233 19.70 -18.55 -3.22
CA VAL A 233 19.75 -17.31 -4.00
C VAL A 233 20.94 -16.48 -3.58
N SER A 234 21.66 -15.94 -4.55
CA SER A 234 22.79 -15.04 -4.34
C SER A 234 22.81 -13.92 -5.37
N VAL A 235 23.48 -12.84 -5.03
CA VAL A 235 23.84 -11.78 -5.98
C VAL A 235 25.35 -11.77 -6.11
N THR A 236 25.84 -11.98 -7.32
CA THR A 236 27.27 -12.07 -7.60
C THR A 236 27.76 -10.89 -8.43
N LEU A 237 28.99 -10.49 -8.16
CA LEU A 237 29.71 -9.47 -8.92
C LEU A 237 31.06 -10.03 -9.29
N ASP A 238 31.62 -9.60 -10.42
CA ASP A 238 32.98 -9.93 -10.81
C ASP A 238 33.98 -9.42 -9.74
N ARG A 239 34.58 -10.34 -9.01
CA ARG A 239 35.44 -10.03 -7.85
C ARG A 239 36.64 -9.11 -8.21
N PRO A 240 37.37 -9.33 -9.31
CA PRO A 240 38.46 -8.42 -9.73
C PRO A 240 37.98 -6.96 -9.89
N ARG A 241 36.79 -6.75 -10.43
CA ARG A 241 36.21 -5.39 -10.55
C ARG A 241 35.90 -4.76 -9.19
N ALA A 242 35.37 -5.54 -8.26
CA ALA A 242 35.14 -5.08 -6.91
C ALA A 242 36.44 -4.71 -6.17
N ILE A 243 37.44 -5.59 -6.25
CA ILE A 243 38.76 -5.34 -5.65
C ILE A 243 39.41 -4.09 -6.24
N LYS A 244 39.25 -3.84 -7.54
CA LYS A 244 39.76 -2.62 -8.18
C LYS A 244 39.13 -1.35 -7.58
N VAL A 245 37.84 -1.37 -7.24
CA VAL A 245 37.20 -0.25 -6.56
C VAL A 245 37.81 0.00 -5.18
N ILE A 246 38.02 -1.05 -4.39
CA ILE A 246 38.63 -0.94 -3.06
C ILE A 246 40.08 -0.46 -3.18
N SER A 247 40.85 -1.03 -4.08
CA SER A 247 42.25 -0.66 -4.33
C SER A 247 42.40 0.81 -4.75
N SER A 248 41.46 1.33 -5.53
CA SER A 248 41.47 2.75 -5.95
C SER A 248 41.31 3.74 -4.79
N VAL A 249 40.78 3.31 -3.67
CA VAL A 249 40.63 4.11 -2.46
C VAL A 249 41.72 3.79 -1.43
N ALA A 250 42.00 2.51 -1.24
CA ALA A 250 42.91 2.03 -0.19
C ALA A 250 44.38 2.17 -0.51
N LEU A 251 44.78 1.97 -1.78
CA LEU A 251 46.19 2.00 -2.16
C LEU A 251 46.69 3.42 -2.43
N LYS A 252 47.73 3.82 -1.71
CA LYS A 252 48.35 5.15 -1.79
C LYS A 252 49.67 5.16 -2.57
N SER A 253 50.39 4.04 -2.56
CA SER A 253 51.69 3.89 -3.22
C SER A 253 51.85 2.47 -3.75
N THR A 254 52.51 2.32 -4.88
CA THR A 254 52.92 1.02 -5.44
C THR A 254 54.31 0.59 -4.99
N GLU A 255 55.08 1.51 -4.39
CA GLU A 255 56.46 1.31 -4.01
C GLU A 255 56.67 0.95 -2.53
N SER A 256 55.62 1.10 -1.70
CA SER A 256 55.70 0.78 -0.28
C SER A 256 55.73 -0.73 -0.02
N PRO A 257 56.58 -1.21 0.91
CA PRO A 257 56.52 -2.59 1.38
C PRO A 257 55.17 -2.97 1.99
N CYS A 258 54.41 -1.98 2.49
CA CYS A 258 53.12 -2.18 3.14
C CYS A 258 51.94 -2.29 2.14
N THR A 259 52.13 -1.93 0.88
CA THR A 259 51.04 -1.90 -0.12
C THR A 259 50.37 -3.26 -0.28
N ARG A 260 51.14 -4.34 -0.34
CA ARG A 260 50.60 -5.69 -0.46
C ARG A 260 49.74 -6.08 0.74
N ALA A 261 50.19 -5.75 1.96
CA ALA A 261 49.43 -6.03 3.19
C ALA A 261 48.09 -5.28 3.22
N VAL A 262 48.07 -4.02 2.78
CA VAL A 262 46.84 -3.24 2.65
C VAL A 262 45.89 -3.82 1.60
N LEU A 263 46.43 -4.31 0.48
CA LEU A 263 45.64 -5.00 -0.55
C LEU A 263 44.99 -6.28 0.00
N GLU A 264 45.74 -7.09 0.73
CA GLU A 264 45.25 -8.30 1.41
C GLU A 264 44.13 -7.96 2.41
N ALA A 265 44.28 -6.87 3.17
CA ALA A 265 43.23 -6.36 4.05
C ALA A 265 41.97 -5.92 3.27
N GLY A 266 42.16 -5.30 2.11
CA GLY A 266 41.09 -4.90 1.20
C GLY A 266 40.31 -6.09 0.63
N GLU A 267 41.02 -7.15 0.25
CA GLU A 267 40.42 -8.40 -0.20
C GLU A 267 39.62 -9.10 0.91
N ASP A 268 40.17 -9.18 2.12
CA ASP A 268 39.46 -9.71 3.30
C ASP A 268 38.23 -8.84 3.66
N ALA A 269 38.37 -7.52 3.58
CA ALA A 269 37.24 -6.61 3.78
C ALA A 269 36.12 -6.89 2.80
N TYR A 270 36.42 -7.09 1.53
CA TYR A 270 35.45 -7.42 0.51
C TYR A 270 34.77 -8.76 0.78
N ASP A 271 35.56 -9.83 0.84
CA ASP A 271 35.02 -11.19 0.92
C ASP A 271 34.20 -11.44 2.22
N ARG A 272 34.68 -10.92 3.34
CA ARG A 272 34.12 -11.20 4.66
C ARG A 272 33.09 -10.18 5.13
N LEU A 273 33.24 -8.91 4.80
CA LEU A 273 32.46 -7.81 5.38
C LEU A 273 31.58 -7.09 4.37
N ILE A 274 32.11 -6.73 3.20
CA ILE A 274 31.43 -5.85 2.24
C ILE A 274 30.47 -6.66 1.37
N GLU A 275 30.95 -7.68 0.69
CA GLU A 275 30.15 -8.49 -0.24
C GLU A 275 28.89 -9.05 0.42
N PRO A 276 28.95 -9.71 1.59
CA PRO A 276 27.74 -10.25 2.25
C PRO A 276 26.78 -9.15 2.70
N SER A 277 27.30 -7.98 3.03
CA SER A 277 26.48 -6.83 3.46
C SER A 277 25.76 -6.19 2.29
N ILE A 278 26.48 -5.91 1.20
CA ILE A 278 25.91 -5.29 0.00
C ILE A 278 24.95 -6.27 -0.71
N GLU A 279 25.27 -7.54 -0.74
CA GLU A 279 24.37 -8.57 -1.27
C GLU A 279 23.00 -8.51 -0.57
N ARG A 280 22.97 -8.46 0.76
CA ARG A 280 21.73 -8.33 1.52
C ARG A 280 21.00 -7.02 1.21
N GLU A 281 21.73 -5.92 1.07
CA GLU A 281 21.14 -4.62 0.69
C GLU A 281 20.49 -4.68 -0.70
N ILE A 282 21.17 -5.25 -1.68
CA ILE A 282 20.67 -5.40 -3.05
C ILE A 282 19.46 -6.33 -3.08
N ARG A 283 19.53 -7.49 -2.37
CA ARG A 283 18.39 -8.40 -2.24
C ARG A 283 17.18 -7.70 -1.62
N SER A 284 17.38 -6.96 -0.54
CA SER A 284 16.33 -6.18 0.11
C SER A 284 15.76 -5.11 -0.81
N ALA A 285 16.59 -4.40 -1.55
CA ALA A 285 16.15 -3.38 -2.50
C ALA A 285 15.33 -3.97 -3.66
N LEU A 286 15.74 -5.13 -4.18
CA LEU A 286 15.00 -5.85 -5.22
C LEU A 286 13.63 -6.31 -4.72
N THR A 287 13.57 -6.89 -3.53
CA THR A 287 12.33 -7.33 -2.89
C THR A 287 11.39 -6.14 -2.65
N GLN A 288 11.92 -5.02 -2.14
CA GLN A 288 11.13 -3.81 -1.91
C GLN A 288 10.58 -3.24 -3.22
N ARG A 289 11.40 -3.15 -4.27
CA ARG A 289 10.95 -2.70 -5.60
C ARG A 289 9.86 -3.60 -6.16
N ALA A 290 10.04 -4.91 -6.07
CA ALA A 290 9.04 -5.88 -6.52
C ALA A 290 7.75 -5.80 -5.71
N ALA A 291 7.84 -5.65 -4.39
CA ALA A 291 6.69 -5.50 -3.50
C ALA A 291 5.90 -4.22 -3.81
N THR A 292 6.58 -3.09 -3.99
CA THR A 292 5.93 -1.81 -4.33
C THR A 292 5.15 -1.91 -5.64
N ALA A 293 5.75 -2.50 -6.68
CA ALA A 293 5.09 -2.71 -7.96
C ALA A 293 3.89 -3.67 -7.84
N ALA A 294 4.03 -4.76 -7.09
CA ALA A 294 2.96 -5.73 -6.87
C ALA A 294 1.79 -5.12 -6.09
N ILE A 295 2.05 -4.37 -5.04
CA ILE A 295 1.02 -3.67 -4.24
C ILE A 295 0.22 -2.68 -5.11
N LYS A 296 0.88 -2.00 -6.06
CA LYS A 296 0.20 -1.12 -7.01
C LYS A 296 -0.79 -1.89 -7.90
N VAL A 297 -0.40 -3.06 -8.37
CA VAL A 297 -1.31 -3.96 -9.13
C VAL A 297 -2.46 -4.44 -8.25
N PHE A 298 -2.18 -4.86 -7.02
CA PHE A 298 -3.22 -5.30 -6.06
C PHE A 298 -4.22 -4.18 -5.77
N SER A 299 -3.73 -2.96 -5.60
CA SER A 299 -4.57 -1.77 -5.41
C SER A 299 -5.49 -1.52 -6.60
N THR A 300 -4.99 -1.66 -7.82
CA THR A 300 -5.80 -1.53 -9.04
C THR A 300 -6.88 -2.62 -9.12
N ASN A 301 -6.51 -3.87 -8.83
CA ASN A 301 -7.45 -4.99 -8.83
C ASN A 301 -8.54 -4.82 -7.77
N LEU A 302 -8.17 -4.39 -6.56
CA LEU A 302 -9.13 -4.11 -5.50
C LEU A 302 -10.09 -2.98 -5.88
N ARG A 303 -9.57 -1.89 -6.46
CA ARG A 303 -10.42 -0.78 -6.93
C ARG A 303 -11.44 -1.24 -7.96
N GLN A 304 -11.05 -2.04 -8.94
CA GLN A 304 -11.96 -2.60 -9.93
C GLN A 304 -13.04 -3.48 -9.30
N LEU A 305 -12.66 -4.28 -8.31
CA LEU A 305 -13.61 -5.14 -7.59
C LEU A 305 -14.62 -4.32 -6.77
N LEU A 306 -14.17 -3.29 -6.07
CA LEU A 306 -15.02 -2.44 -5.24
C LEU A 306 -15.98 -1.55 -6.06
N LEU A 307 -15.55 -1.11 -7.23
CA LEU A 307 -16.31 -0.21 -8.10
C LEU A 307 -17.12 -0.96 -9.18
N GLN A 308 -17.34 -2.27 -9.02
CA GLN A 308 -18.27 -2.98 -9.89
C GLN A 308 -19.66 -2.36 -9.82
N PRO A 309 -20.36 -2.21 -10.97
CA PRO A 309 -21.70 -1.63 -10.98
C PRO A 309 -22.65 -2.45 -10.11
N PRO A 310 -23.38 -1.83 -9.17
CA PRO A 310 -24.37 -2.51 -8.36
C PRO A 310 -25.62 -2.86 -9.17
N VAL A 311 -26.27 -3.97 -8.83
CA VAL A 311 -27.59 -4.36 -9.37
C VAL A 311 -28.63 -4.06 -8.32
N LYS A 312 -29.16 -2.84 -8.31
CA LYS A 312 -30.14 -2.37 -7.33
C LYS A 312 -31.59 -2.72 -7.73
N GLY A 313 -32.47 -2.76 -6.73
CA GLY A 313 -33.91 -2.86 -6.93
C GLY A 313 -34.43 -4.25 -7.29
N LYS A 314 -33.59 -5.29 -7.31
CA LYS A 314 -34.00 -6.66 -7.62
C LYS A 314 -33.84 -7.58 -6.41
N VAL A 315 -34.76 -8.53 -6.28
CA VAL A 315 -34.59 -9.67 -5.37
C VAL A 315 -33.51 -10.58 -5.95
N ALA A 316 -32.49 -10.86 -5.16
CA ALA A 316 -31.33 -11.66 -5.58
C ALA A 316 -31.31 -13.02 -4.89
N LEU A 317 -30.93 -14.06 -5.63
CA LEU A 317 -30.67 -15.38 -5.10
C LEU A 317 -29.16 -15.66 -5.20
N GLY A 318 -28.53 -15.90 -4.06
CA GLY A 318 -27.10 -16.21 -3.98
C GLY A 318 -26.87 -17.72 -3.93
N LEU A 319 -25.92 -18.20 -4.72
CA LEU A 319 -25.45 -19.58 -4.73
C LEU A 319 -23.99 -19.62 -4.32
N ASP A 320 -23.70 -20.33 -3.25
CA ASP A 320 -22.32 -20.66 -2.80
C ASP A 320 -22.03 -22.11 -3.19
N PRO A 321 -21.32 -22.34 -4.33
CA PRO A 321 -21.14 -23.67 -4.90
C PRO A 321 -20.26 -24.57 -4.01
N GLY A 322 -20.60 -25.86 -3.95
CA GLY A 322 -19.80 -26.85 -3.24
C GLY A 322 -20.10 -28.28 -3.72
N TYR A 323 -19.06 -29.10 -3.85
CA TYR A 323 -19.22 -30.50 -4.27
C TYR A 323 -19.78 -31.38 -3.17
N ARG A 324 -19.10 -31.46 -2.01
CA ARG A 324 -19.43 -32.40 -0.94
C ARG A 324 -20.64 -31.97 -0.11
N THR A 325 -20.64 -30.73 0.30
CA THR A 325 -21.60 -30.17 1.27
C THR A 325 -22.84 -29.57 0.60
N GLY A 326 -22.92 -29.71 -0.70
CA GLY A 326 -23.97 -29.09 -1.51
C GLY A 326 -23.77 -27.59 -1.71
N CYS A 327 -24.58 -27.03 -2.60
CA CYS A 327 -24.61 -25.61 -2.88
C CYS A 327 -25.54 -24.93 -1.87
N LYS A 328 -25.04 -23.92 -1.16
CA LYS A 328 -25.85 -23.13 -0.23
C LYS A 328 -26.59 -22.05 -1.00
N VAL A 329 -27.82 -21.80 -0.59
CA VAL A 329 -28.73 -20.88 -1.26
C VAL A 329 -29.24 -19.86 -0.25
N ALA A 330 -29.25 -18.60 -0.65
CA ALA A 330 -29.91 -17.53 0.10
C ALA A 330 -30.67 -16.61 -0.85
N VAL A 331 -31.88 -16.23 -0.48
CA VAL A 331 -32.69 -15.23 -1.20
C VAL A 331 -32.72 -13.97 -0.37
N VAL A 332 -32.36 -12.85 -0.97
CA VAL A 332 -32.40 -11.54 -0.32
C VAL A 332 -33.28 -10.59 -1.11
N ASP A 333 -34.04 -9.74 -0.39
CA ASP A 333 -34.86 -8.71 -1.03
C ASP A 333 -33.99 -7.57 -1.60
N ALA A 334 -34.59 -6.60 -2.24
CA ALA A 334 -33.89 -5.46 -2.84
C ALA A 334 -33.07 -4.62 -1.83
N THR A 335 -33.32 -4.74 -0.54
CA THR A 335 -32.60 -4.06 0.55
C THR A 335 -31.53 -4.93 1.20
N GLY A 336 -31.36 -6.17 0.74
CA GLY A 336 -30.41 -7.12 1.30
C GLY A 336 -30.91 -7.94 2.50
N ARG A 337 -32.20 -7.85 2.84
CA ARG A 337 -32.82 -8.65 3.90
C ARG A 337 -33.04 -10.08 3.43
N VAL A 338 -32.65 -11.05 4.25
CA VAL A 338 -32.83 -12.47 3.93
C VAL A 338 -34.31 -12.87 3.99
N LEU A 339 -34.79 -13.46 2.89
CA LEU A 339 -36.16 -13.95 2.74
C LEU A 339 -36.25 -15.47 2.88
N ASP A 340 -35.25 -16.20 2.37
CA ASP A 340 -35.27 -17.65 2.36
C ASP A 340 -33.82 -18.19 2.30
N THR A 341 -33.61 -19.43 2.76
CA THR A 341 -32.33 -20.12 2.71
C THR A 341 -32.54 -21.60 2.43
N GLY A 342 -31.52 -22.27 1.90
CA GLY A 342 -31.56 -23.69 1.64
C GLY A 342 -30.24 -24.28 1.23
N VAL A 343 -30.23 -25.59 1.05
CA VAL A 343 -29.09 -26.35 0.54
C VAL A 343 -29.58 -27.21 -0.60
N ILE A 344 -28.90 -27.21 -1.72
CA ILE A 344 -29.19 -28.01 -2.90
C ILE A 344 -27.98 -28.81 -3.32
N TYR A 345 -28.22 -29.95 -3.98
CA TYR A 345 -27.18 -30.84 -4.47
C TYR A 345 -27.28 -30.96 -5.99
N ILE A 346 -26.29 -30.41 -6.70
CA ILE A 346 -26.29 -30.29 -8.15
C ILE A 346 -25.49 -31.41 -8.79
N THR A 347 -24.44 -31.90 -8.12
CA THR A 347 -23.40 -32.77 -8.69
C THR A 347 -23.45 -34.22 -8.19
N HIS A 348 -24.40 -34.59 -7.34
CA HIS A 348 -24.43 -35.90 -6.69
C HIS A 348 -25.20 -36.95 -7.49
N SER A 349 -26.42 -36.68 -7.95
CA SER A 349 -27.24 -37.58 -8.73
C SER A 349 -28.27 -36.79 -9.55
N GLU A 350 -28.83 -37.41 -10.63
CA GLU A 350 -29.88 -36.78 -11.42
C GLU A 350 -31.16 -36.51 -10.60
N ALA A 351 -31.51 -37.41 -9.68
CA ALA A 351 -32.66 -37.22 -8.81
C ALA A 351 -32.50 -36.01 -7.90
N GLN A 352 -31.31 -35.83 -7.32
CA GLN A 352 -30.98 -34.65 -6.49
C GLN A 352 -30.89 -33.39 -7.31
N LYS A 353 -30.41 -33.46 -8.55
CA LYS A 353 -30.38 -32.32 -9.48
C LYS A 353 -31.79 -31.86 -9.83
N GLU A 354 -32.72 -32.78 -10.11
CA GLU A 354 -34.13 -32.42 -10.32
C GLU A 354 -34.82 -31.86 -9.08
N GLN A 355 -34.50 -32.38 -7.92
CA GLN A 355 -34.98 -31.81 -6.65
C GLN A 355 -34.42 -30.41 -6.43
N ALA A 356 -33.16 -30.16 -6.75
CA ALA A 356 -32.55 -28.85 -6.71
C ALA A 356 -33.24 -27.85 -7.65
N LYS A 357 -33.55 -28.25 -8.88
CA LYS A 357 -34.33 -27.43 -9.84
C LYS A 357 -35.70 -27.07 -9.27
N SER A 358 -36.42 -28.03 -8.72
CA SER A 358 -37.71 -27.82 -8.08
C SER A 358 -37.64 -26.85 -6.91
N THR A 359 -36.66 -27.02 -6.05
CA THR A 359 -36.43 -26.14 -4.88
C THR A 359 -36.14 -24.70 -5.30
N LEU A 360 -35.22 -24.51 -6.23
CA LEU A 360 -34.88 -23.16 -6.71
C LEU A 360 -36.04 -22.51 -7.46
N ARG A 361 -36.77 -23.27 -8.27
CA ARG A 361 -37.95 -22.76 -8.97
C ARG A 361 -38.97 -22.23 -7.99
N ARG A 362 -39.28 -22.99 -6.94
CA ARG A 362 -40.16 -22.56 -5.87
C ARG A 362 -39.71 -21.26 -5.21
N MET A 363 -38.40 -21.17 -4.84
CA MET A 363 -37.84 -19.96 -4.24
C MET A 363 -37.96 -18.74 -5.17
N ILE A 364 -37.62 -18.94 -6.44
CA ILE A 364 -37.68 -17.89 -7.47
C ILE A 364 -39.13 -17.37 -7.65
N GLU A 365 -40.08 -18.28 -7.76
CA GLU A 365 -41.49 -17.93 -7.95
C GLU A 365 -42.11 -17.30 -6.69
N THR A 366 -41.81 -17.84 -5.50
CA THR A 366 -42.34 -17.35 -4.24
C THR A 366 -41.88 -15.93 -3.90
N HIS A 367 -40.62 -15.62 -4.15
CA HIS A 367 -40.00 -14.36 -3.76
C HIS A 367 -39.81 -13.36 -4.90
N GLY A 368 -40.17 -13.74 -6.12
CA GLY A 368 -39.99 -12.87 -7.29
C GLY A 368 -38.57 -12.56 -7.64
N VAL A 369 -37.67 -13.57 -7.55
CA VAL A 369 -36.25 -13.40 -7.84
C VAL A 369 -36.04 -12.90 -9.26
N GLY A 370 -35.30 -11.83 -9.43
CA GLY A 370 -34.97 -11.22 -10.72
C GLY A 370 -33.54 -11.48 -11.19
N ILE A 371 -32.65 -11.84 -10.28
CA ILE A 371 -31.24 -12.10 -10.60
C ILE A 371 -30.64 -13.16 -9.67
N ILE A 372 -29.73 -13.96 -10.23
CA ILE A 372 -29.01 -15.02 -9.51
C ILE A 372 -27.52 -14.69 -9.48
N ALA A 373 -26.93 -14.68 -8.29
CA ALA A 373 -25.50 -14.51 -8.07
C ALA A 373 -24.84 -15.87 -7.80
N ILE A 374 -23.82 -16.25 -8.57
CA ILE A 374 -23.09 -17.50 -8.43
C ILE A 374 -21.67 -17.19 -7.97
N GLY A 375 -21.24 -17.72 -6.84
CA GLY A 375 -19.86 -17.61 -6.39
C GLY A 375 -18.89 -18.28 -7.36
N ASN A 376 -17.72 -17.71 -7.58
CA ASN A 376 -16.73 -18.16 -8.58
C ASN A 376 -15.74 -19.21 -8.06
N GLY A 377 -16.04 -19.86 -6.94
CA GLY A 377 -15.18 -20.89 -6.35
C GLY A 377 -15.35 -22.28 -6.95
N THR A 378 -15.12 -23.28 -6.14
CA THR A 378 -15.25 -24.69 -6.49
C THR A 378 -16.66 -25.01 -6.99
N ALA A 379 -16.78 -25.80 -8.08
CA ALA A 379 -18.06 -26.16 -8.71
C ALA A 379 -18.86 -24.97 -9.32
N SER A 380 -18.24 -23.84 -9.51
CA SER A 380 -18.88 -22.65 -10.11
C SER A 380 -19.38 -22.92 -11.53
N LYS A 381 -18.58 -23.61 -12.36
CA LYS A 381 -18.93 -23.89 -13.74
C LYS A 381 -20.13 -24.82 -13.89
N GLU A 382 -20.19 -25.87 -13.08
CA GLU A 382 -21.33 -26.79 -13.03
C GLU A 382 -22.58 -26.08 -12.54
N THR A 383 -22.45 -25.22 -11.55
CA THR A 383 -23.54 -24.40 -11.01
C THR A 383 -24.03 -23.39 -12.05
N GLU A 384 -23.14 -22.79 -12.83
CA GLU A 384 -23.49 -21.88 -13.93
C GLU A 384 -24.32 -22.58 -15.02
N ILE A 385 -23.89 -23.76 -15.47
CA ILE A 385 -24.60 -24.57 -16.46
C ILE A 385 -26.00 -24.95 -15.92
N PHE A 386 -26.07 -25.44 -14.70
CA PHE A 386 -27.32 -25.77 -14.01
C PHE A 386 -28.26 -24.56 -13.94
N THR A 387 -27.76 -23.41 -13.58
CA THR A 387 -28.54 -22.17 -13.46
C THR A 387 -29.06 -21.71 -14.82
N ALA A 388 -28.26 -21.77 -15.86
CA ALA A 388 -28.67 -21.43 -17.21
C ALA A 388 -29.80 -22.36 -17.73
N GLU A 389 -29.70 -23.67 -17.50
CA GLU A 389 -30.77 -24.64 -17.82
C GLU A 389 -32.06 -24.32 -17.06
N LEU A 390 -31.96 -24.01 -15.77
CA LEU A 390 -33.09 -23.67 -14.92
C LEU A 390 -33.80 -22.39 -15.39
N ILE A 391 -33.06 -21.33 -15.70
CA ILE A 391 -33.60 -20.07 -16.21
C ILE A 391 -34.36 -20.28 -17.51
N LYS A 392 -33.78 -21.08 -18.42
CA LYS A 392 -34.41 -21.43 -19.68
C LYS A 392 -35.73 -22.19 -19.47
N ALA A 393 -35.77 -23.11 -18.51
CA ALA A 393 -36.96 -23.89 -18.19
C ALA A 393 -38.08 -23.06 -17.54
N ILE A 394 -37.72 -22.03 -16.77
CA ILE A 394 -38.68 -21.12 -16.09
C ILE A 394 -39.35 -20.18 -17.09
N GLY A 395 -38.64 -19.77 -18.17
CA GLY A 395 -39.18 -18.89 -19.21
C GLY A 395 -39.48 -17.45 -18.77
N ARG A 396 -38.98 -17.01 -17.61
CA ARG A 396 -39.10 -15.63 -17.10
C ARG A 396 -37.84 -14.85 -17.42
N ASN A 397 -37.93 -13.54 -17.42
CA ASN A 397 -36.77 -12.66 -17.59
C ASN A 397 -35.92 -12.62 -16.30
N ILE A 398 -35.14 -13.65 -16.08
CA ILE A 398 -34.19 -13.79 -14.96
C ILE A 398 -32.79 -13.84 -15.56
N SER A 399 -31.89 -13.05 -15.02
CA SER A 399 -30.47 -13.08 -15.38
C SER A 399 -29.63 -13.72 -14.29
N TYR A 400 -28.41 -14.15 -14.62
CA TYR A 400 -27.45 -14.57 -13.63
C TYR A 400 -26.09 -13.89 -13.87
N MET A 401 -25.30 -13.77 -12.82
CA MET A 401 -23.91 -13.33 -12.87
C MET A 401 -23.06 -14.20 -11.98
N VAL A 402 -21.83 -14.46 -12.45
CA VAL A 402 -20.79 -15.03 -11.61
C VAL A 402 -20.13 -13.90 -10.82
N VAL A 403 -20.09 -14.04 -9.50
CA VAL A 403 -19.62 -13.03 -8.55
C VAL A 403 -18.38 -13.53 -7.84
N SER A 404 -17.42 -12.66 -7.62
CA SER A 404 -16.26 -12.99 -6.81
C SER A 404 -16.66 -13.37 -5.39
N GLU A 405 -16.28 -14.55 -4.93
CA GLU A 405 -16.44 -15.00 -3.54
C GLU A 405 -15.22 -14.69 -2.65
N ALA A 406 -14.26 -13.91 -3.17
CA ALA A 406 -13.06 -13.55 -2.44
C ALA A 406 -13.39 -13.02 -1.05
N GLY A 407 -12.79 -13.61 -0.02
CA GLY A 407 -13.03 -13.24 1.38
C GLY A 407 -14.40 -13.61 1.96
N ALA A 408 -15.30 -14.25 1.21
CA ALA A 408 -16.62 -14.65 1.73
C ALA A 408 -16.52 -15.60 2.93
N SER A 409 -15.58 -16.53 2.91
CA SER A 409 -15.30 -17.43 4.04
C SER A 409 -14.77 -16.68 5.28
N VAL A 410 -13.97 -15.64 5.07
CA VAL A 410 -13.47 -14.79 6.16
C VAL A 410 -14.61 -13.99 6.78
N TYR A 411 -15.46 -13.39 5.95
CA TYR A 411 -16.65 -12.69 6.44
C TYR A 411 -17.58 -13.62 7.21
N SER A 412 -17.93 -14.77 6.63
CA SER A 412 -18.90 -15.70 7.21
C SER A 412 -18.47 -16.25 8.57
N ALA A 413 -17.16 -16.40 8.80
CA ALA A 413 -16.57 -16.81 10.06
C ALA A 413 -16.32 -15.64 11.03
N SER A 414 -16.53 -14.41 10.63
CA SER A 414 -16.26 -13.21 11.43
C SER A 414 -17.28 -12.99 12.54
N LYS A 415 -16.87 -12.25 13.56
CA LYS A 415 -17.74 -11.78 14.62
C LYS A 415 -18.91 -10.94 14.07
N LEU A 416 -18.63 -10.08 13.08
CA LEU A 416 -19.63 -9.25 12.43
C LEU A 416 -20.73 -10.10 11.79
N ALA A 417 -20.37 -11.14 11.04
CA ALA A 417 -21.35 -12.04 10.42
C ALA A 417 -22.17 -12.81 11.46
N ALA A 418 -21.54 -13.21 12.58
CA ALA A 418 -22.26 -13.84 13.70
C ALA A 418 -23.24 -12.88 14.38
N GLU A 419 -22.93 -11.61 14.47
CA GLU A 419 -23.83 -10.57 14.99
C GLU A 419 -24.98 -10.25 14.02
N GLU A 420 -24.71 -10.20 12.70
CA GLU A 420 -25.72 -9.98 11.68
C GLU A 420 -26.70 -11.18 11.54
N PHE A 421 -26.17 -12.40 11.60
CA PHE A 421 -26.92 -13.64 11.35
C PHE A 421 -26.60 -14.74 12.38
N PRO A 422 -26.99 -14.54 13.65
CA PRO A 422 -26.74 -15.54 14.68
C PRO A 422 -27.50 -16.86 14.44
N GLN A 423 -28.58 -16.82 13.69
CA GLN A 423 -29.42 -17.96 13.37
C GLN A 423 -28.92 -18.83 12.21
N PHE A 424 -27.96 -18.35 11.42
CA PHE A 424 -27.42 -19.08 10.27
C PHE A 424 -26.03 -19.65 10.57
N ASP A 425 -25.76 -20.80 9.99
CA ASP A 425 -24.41 -21.35 9.98
C ASP A 425 -23.46 -20.54 9.06
N VAL A 426 -22.18 -20.83 9.17
CA VAL A 426 -21.14 -20.12 8.41
C VAL A 426 -21.36 -20.23 6.89
N SER A 427 -21.81 -21.37 6.40
CA SER A 427 -22.02 -21.61 4.97
C SER A 427 -23.20 -20.78 4.41
N LEU A 428 -24.28 -20.68 5.16
CA LEU A 428 -25.44 -19.87 4.75
C LEU A 428 -25.13 -18.36 4.77
N ARG A 429 -24.32 -17.92 5.72
CA ARG A 429 -23.83 -16.53 5.76
C ARG A 429 -23.02 -16.18 4.50
N SER A 430 -22.25 -17.14 4.00
CA SER A 430 -21.49 -16.97 2.74
C SER A 430 -22.43 -16.78 1.54
N ALA A 431 -23.48 -17.57 1.42
CA ALA A 431 -24.48 -17.43 0.35
C ALA A 431 -25.20 -16.08 0.40
N VAL A 432 -25.54 -15.60 1.60
CA VAL A 432 -26.13 -14.26 1.80
C VAL A 432 -25.17 -13.17 1.31
N SER A 433 -23.88 -13.28 1.68
CA SER A 433 -22.85 -12.34 1.26
C SER A 433 -22.70 -12.31 -0.27
N ILE A 434 -22.70 -13.44 -0.94
CA ILE A 434 -22.64 -13.54 -2.40
C ILE A 434 -23.82 -12.82 -3.06
N ALA A 435 -25.02 -13.01 -2.57
CA ALA A 435 -26.20 -12.31 -3.08
C ALA A 435 -26.11 -10.79 -2.90
N ARG A 436 -25.71 -10.34 -1.72
CA ARG A 436 -25.53 -8.92 -1.41
C ARG A 436 -24.41 -8.25 -2.20
N ARG A 437 -23.33 -8.97 -2.51
CA ARG A 437 -22.25 -8.46 -3.35
C ARG A 437 -22.71 -8.07 -4.75
N LEU A 438 -23.67 -8.77 -5.29
CA LEU A 438 -24.26 -8.41 -6.56
C LEU A 438 -25.12 -7.15 -6.46
N GLN A 439 -25.84 -6.98 -5.38
CA GLN A 439 -26.70 -5.81 -5.15
C GLN A 439 -25.89 -4.54 -4.86
N ASP A 440 -24.88 -4.63 -4.00
CA ASP A 440 -23.99 -3.53 -3.63
C ASP A 440 -22.58 -4.08 -3.27
N PRO A 441 -21.70 -4.22 -4.25
CA PRO A 441 -20.35 -4.77 -4.03
C PRO A 441 -19.56 -4.00 -2.98
N LEU A 442 -19.59 -2.68 -3.04
CA LEU A 442 -18.81 -1.84 -2.14
C LEU A 442 -19.27 -1.98 -0.68
N ALA A 443 -20.57 -1.86 -0.43
CA ALA A 443 -21.13 -1.96 0.92
C ALA A 443 -20.86 -3.32 1.58
N GLU A 444 -20.84 -4.39 0.81
CA GLU A 444 -20.57 -5.73 1.33
C GLU A 444 -19.08 -6.01 1.51
N LEU A 445 -18.25 -5.62 0.54
CA LEU A 445 -16.80 -5.89 0.59
C LEU A 445 -16.05 -5.07 1.66
N VAL A 446 -16.55 -3.91 2.05
CA VAL A 446 -15.95 -3.13 3.17
C VAL A 446 -16.05 -3.82 4.53
N LYS A 447 -16.91 -4.82 4.67
CA LYS A 447 -17.03 -5.65 5.88
C LYS A 447 -15.85 -6.61 6.06
N ILE A 448 -15.04 -6.79 5.03
CA ILE A 448 -13.91 -7.70 4.99
C ILE A 448 -12.62 -6.88 5.07
N ASP A 449 -11.64 -7.38 5.82
CA ASP A 449 -10.28 -6.82 5.75
C ASP A 449 -9.79 -6.90 4.30
N PRO A 450 -9.36 -5.80 3.67
CA PRO A 450 -8.90 -5.80 2.29
C PRO A 450 -7.80 -6.83 1.98
N LYS A 451 -6.98 -7.18 2.97
CA LYS A 451 -5.97 -8.25 2.86
C LYS A 451 -6.55 -9.65 2.73
N ALA A 452 -7.75 -9.87 3.18
CA ALA A 452 -8.46 -11.14 3.03
C ALA A 452 -9.12 -11.30 1.65
N ILE A 453 -9.21 -10.22 0.88
CA ILE A 453 -9.68 -10.24 -0.49
C ILE A 453 -8.50 -10.63 -1.39
N GLY A 454 -8.61 -11.76 -2.09
CA GLY A 454 -7.56 -12.23 -2.99
C GLY A 454 -7.46 -11.36 -4.24
N VAL A 455 -6.48 -10.48 -4.30
CA VAL A 455 -6.25 -9.56 -5.43
C VAL A 455 -4.91 -9.77 -6.14
N GLY A 456 -4.06 -10.70 -5.65
CA GLY A 456 -2.79 -11.02 -6.28
C GLY A 456 -2.07 -12.25 -5.71
N GLN A 457 -1.23 -12.85 -6.55
CA GLN A 457 -0.56 -14.13 -6.28
C GLN A 457 0.39 -14.11 -5.09
N TYR A 458 1.11 -13.00 -4.87
CA TYR A 458 2.12 -12.85 -3.81
C TYR A 458 1.65 -11.96 -2.67
N GLN A 459 0.36 -11.73 -2.55
CA GLN A 459 -0.22 -10.81 -1.57
C GLN A 459 0.22 -11.10 -0.13
N HIS A 460 0.30 -12.38 0.27
CA HIS A 460 0.70 -12.78 1.62
C HIS A 460 2.20 -12.63 1.90
N ASP A 461 3.01 -12.41 0.87
CA ASP A 461 4.45 -12.19 0.99
C ASP A 461 4.82 -10.72 1.14
N MET A 462 3.86 -9.82 0.99
CA MET A 462 4.08 -8.38 1.04
C MET A 462 4.34 -7.87 2.45
N PRO A 463 5.09 -6.75 2.60
CA PRO A 463 5.22 -6.06 3.88
C PRO A 463 3.85 -5.65 4.40
N LYS A 464 3.46 -6.13 5.58
CA LYS A 464 2.10 -5.98 6.12
C LYS A 464 1.64 -4.53 6.19
N LYS A 465 2.48 -3.65 6.75
CA LYS A 465 2.13 -2.23 6.93
C LYS A 465 1.90 -1.51 5.60
N GLU A 466 2.77 -1.75 4.60
CA GLU A 466 2.64 -1.14 3.27
C GLU A 466 1.39 -1.64 2.56
N LEU A 467 1.12 -2.95 2.64
CA LEU A 467 -0.08 -3.55 2.07
C LEU A 467 -1.35 -3.01 2.74
N ASP A 468 -1.38 -2.93 4.08
CA ASP A 468 -2.49 -2.36 4.84
C ASP A 468 -2.80 -0.93 4.43
N ASN A 469 -1.77 -0.09 4.36
CA ASN A 469 -1.91 1.31 3.99
C ASN A 469 -2.43 1.47 2.55
N ALA A 470 -1.85 0.72 1.61
CA ALA A 470 -2.24 0.81 0.21
C ALA A 470 -3.67 0.32 -0.04
N LEU A 471 -4.02 -0.86 0.45
CA LEU A 471 -5.36 -1.42 0.26
C LEU A 471 -6.43 -0.65 1.07
N GLY A 472 -6.10 -0.23 2.28
CA GLY A 472 -6.96 0.63 3.10
C GLY A 472 -7.24 1.97 2.42
N GLY A 473 -6.24 2.57 1.80
CA GLY A 473 -6.37 3.79 1.00
C GLY A 473 -7.30 3.62 -0.20
N VAL A 474 -7.22 2.50 -0.91
CA VAL A 474 -8.13 2.19 -2.02
C VAL A 474 -9.58 2.11 -1.55
N VAL A 475 -9.84 1.43 -0.44
CA VAL A 475 -11.19 1.33 0.12
C VAL A 475 -11.73 2.72 0.49
N GLU A 476 -10.93 3.51 1.17
CA GLU A 476 -11.30 4.89 1.54
C GLU A 476 -11.62 5.75 0.32
N ASP A 477 -10.76 5.71 -0.70
CA ASP A 477 -10.96 6.48 -1.92
C ASP A 477 -12.22 6.04 -2.67
N CYS A 478 -12.49 4.74 -2.77
CA CYS A 478 -13.69 4.22 -3.42
C CYS A 478 -14.96 4.62 -2.69
N VAL A 479 -14.99 4.47 -1.37
CA VAL A 479 -16.18 4.82 -0.54
C VAL A 479 -16.49 6.31 -0.66
N ASN A 480 -15.49 7.18 -0.56
CA ASN A 480 -15.70 8.62 -0.64
C ASN A 480 -16.00 9.10 -2.07
N ALA A 481 -15.48 8.42 -3.11
CA ALA A 481 -15.83 8.73 -4.49
C ALA A 481 -17.30 8.41 -4.82
N VAL A 482 -17.84 7.33 -4.28
CA VAL A 482 -19.24 6.92 -4.51
C VAL A 482 -20.21 7.72 -3.65
N GLY A 483 -19.82 8.05 -2.42
CA GLY A 483 -20.71 8.62 -1.41
C GLY A 483 -21.48 7.53 -0.66
N VAL A 484 -21.99 7.87 0.52
CA VAL A 484 -22.60 6.92 1.45
C VAL A 484 -23.96 7.42 1.93
N ASP A 485 -24.99 6.60 1.80
CA ASP A 485 -26.32 6.87 2.36
C ASP A 485 -26.28 6.79 3.89
N LEU A 486 -26.51 7.92 4.54
CA LEU A 486 -26.46 8.06 6.00
C LEU A 486 -27.50 7.19 6.72
N ASN A 487 -28.64 6.95 6.10
CA ASN A 487 -29.75 6.24 6.70
C ASN A 487 -29.72 4.72 6.51
N THR A 488 -28.92 4.21 5.59
CA THR A 488 -28.85 2.77 5.29
C THR A 488 -27.49 2.15 5.54
N ALA A 489 -26.43 2.96 5.62
CA ALA A 489 -25.07 2.47 5.73
C ALA A 489 -24.79 1.72 7.04
N SER A 490 -24.01 0.65 6.93
CA SER A 490 -23.49 -0.08 8.08
C SER A 490 -22.37 0.69 8.80
N PRO A 491 -22.08 0.37 10.06
CA PRO A 491 -20.91 0.94 10.74
C PRO A 491 -19.60 0.73 9.99
N SER A 492 -19.43 -0.42 9.34
CA SER A 492 -18.24 -0.76 8.55
C SER A 492 -18.06 0.18 7.35
N LEU A 493 -19.15 0.52 6.67
CA LEU A 493 -19.12 1.45 5.54
C LEU A 493 -18.89 2.89 6.02
N LEU A 494 -19.59 3.33 7.05
CA LEU A 494 -19.45 4.67 7.63
C LEU A 494 -18.02 4.92 8.15
N ALA A 495 -17.36 3.93 8.72
CA ALA A 495 -16.00 4.05 9.21
C ALA A 495 -14.95 4.32 8.11
N ARG A 496 -15.32 4.16 6.84
CA ARG A 496 -14.47 4.48 5.68
C ARG A 496 -14.73 5.87 5.11
N VAL A 497 -15.76 6.56 5.59
CA VAL A 497 -16.02 7.93 5.20
C VAL A 497 -15.00 8.87 5.84
N SER A 498 -14.53 9.84 5.07
CA SER A 498 -13.58 10.85 5.51
C SER A 498 -14.00 11.47 6.87
N GLY A 499 -13.10 11.47 7.83
CA GLY A 499 -13.33 12.06 9.16
C GLY A 499 -14.18 11.22 10.13
N ILE A 500 -14.68 10.04 9.74
CA ILE A 500 -15.44 9.13 10.59
C ILE A 500 -14.57 7.95 10.99
N ASN A 501 -14.33 7.78 12.28
CA ASN A 501 -13.68 6.59 12.84
C ASN A 501 -14.70 5.52 13.26
N GLY A 502 -14.22 4.35 13.66
CA GLY A 502 -15.09 3.24 14.05
C GLY A 502 -16.04 3.55 15.23
N THR A 503 -15.61 4.38 16.18
CA THR A 503 -16.46 4.79 17.31
C THR A 503 -17.59 5.71 16.85
N VAL A 504 -17.26 6.71 16.05
CA VAL A 504 -18.25 7.65 15.49
C VAL A 504 -19.22 6.92 14.56
N ALA A 505 -18.74 5.98 13.74
CA ALA A 505 -19.59 5.16 12.87
C ALA A 505 -20.65 4.38 13.68
N LYS A 506 -20.26 3.74 14.77
CA LYS A 506 -21.20 3.06 15.68
C LYS A 506 -22.17 4.03 16.33
N ASN A 507 -21.72 5.20 16.75
CA ASN A 507 -22.57 6.24 17.33
C ASN A 507 -23.60 6.77 16.31
N ILE A 508 -23.23 6.91 15.05
CA ILE A 508 -24.15 7.30 13.97
C ILE A 508 -25.28 6.29 13.82
N VAL A 509 -24.97 5.01 13.79
CA VAL A 509 -25.96 3.95 13.67
C VAL A 509 -26.83 3.87 14.93
N ALA A 510 -26.24 3.92 16.12
CA ALA A 510 -26.98 3.91 17.38
C ALA A 510 -27.97 5.09 17.48
N TYR A 511 -27.53 6.29 17.12
CA TYR A 511 -28.40 7.48 17.11
C TYR A 511 -29.56 7.31 16.13
N ARG A 512 -29.33 6.74 14.97
CA ARG A 512 -30.35 6.44 13.97
C ARG A 512 -31.38 5.42 14.48
N GLU A 513 -30.93 4.40 15.18
CA GLU A 513 -31.80 3.39 15.79
C GLU A 513 -32.70 3.96 16.89
N GLU A 514 -32.14 4.87 17.69
CA GLU A 514 -32.88 5.51 18.81
C GLU A 514 -33.81 6.63 18.35
N ASN A 515 -33.41 7.42 17.37
CA ASN A 515 -34.10 8.67 17.00
C ASN A 515 -34.78 8.62 15.62
N GLY A 516 -34.67 7.50 14.91
CA GLY A 516 -35.17 7.36 13.54
C GLY A 516 -34.17 7.91 12.50
N ALA A 517 -34.59 7.89 11.24
CA ALA A 517 -33.80 8.33 10.12
C ALA A 517 -33.36 9.80 10.25
N TYR A 518 -32.15 10.11 9.80
CA TYR A 518 -31.65 11.48 9.71
C TYR A 518 -32.45 12.25 8.65
N PRO A 519 -33.05 13.41 9.01
CA PRO A 519 -33.81 14.22 8.07
C PRO A 519 -32.95 15.07 7.15
N SER A 520 -31.67 15.25 7.49
CA SER A 520 -30.72 16.09 6.75
C SER A 520 -29.28 15.73 7.10
N ARG A 521 -28.31 16.18 6.31
CA ARG A 521 -26.87 16.10 6.65
C ARG A 521 -26.55 16.81 7.97
N ALA A 522 -27.13 17.98 8.20
CA ALA A 522 -26.89 18.76 9.41
C ALA A 522 -27.31 18.04 10.70
N ALA A 523 -28.25 17.14 10.63
CA ALA A 523 -28.73 16.36 11.78
C ALA A 523 -27.64 15.48 12.40
N ILE A 524 -26.60 15.10 11.63
CA ILE A 524 -25.47 14.31 12.13
C ILE A 524 -24.64 15.03 13.21
N LYS A 525 -24.73 16.35 13.30
CA LYS A 525 -24.05 17.14 14.34
C LYS A 525 -24.48 16.77 15.76
N LYS A 526 -25.64 16.12 15.92
CA LYS A 526 -26.16 15.66 17.20
C LYS A 526 -25.51 14.34 17.67
N VAL A 527 -24.76 13.68 16.83
CA VAL A 527 -24.11 12.40 17.14
C VAL A 527 -22.98 12.60 18.14
N PRO A 528 -22.93 11.78 19.21
CA PRO A 528 -21.85 11.86 20.19
C PRO A 528 -20.48 11.64 19.56
N LYS A 529 -19.47 12.40 20.00
CA LYS A 529 -18.07 12.38 19.53
C LYS A 529 -17.83 12.84 18.08
N LEU A 530 -18.85 13.31 17.39
CA LEU A 530 -18.71 13.92 16.08
C LEU A 530 -18.55 15.44 16.27
N GLY A 531 -17.30 15.90 16.25
CA GLY A 531 -16.96 17.32 16.39
C GLY A 531 -17.06 18.10 15.08
N ALA A 532 -16.82 19.40 15.15
CA ALA A 532 -16.88 20.31 14.00
C ALA A 532 -15.92 19.90 12.87
N LYS A 533 -14.70 19.48 13.19
CA LYS A 533 -13.72 19.03 12.20
C LYS A 533 -14.17 17.74 11.51
N ALA A 534 -14.69 16.78 12.26
CA ALA A 534 -15.23 15.55 11.70
C ALA A 534 -16.42 15.82 10.75
N PHE A 535 -17.30 16.73 11.13
CA PHE A 535 -18.41 17.17 10.28
C PHE A 535 -17.92 17.79 8.97
N GLU A 536 -16.97 18.72 9.04
CA GLU A 536 -16.35 19.32 7.86
C GLU A 536 -15.79 18.26 6.91
N GLN A 537 -15.09 17.26 7.45
CA GLN A 537 -14.46 16.21 6.65
C GLN A 537 -15.47 15.24 6.03
N CYS A 538 -16.57 14.90 6.70
CA CYS A 538 -17.49 13.86 6.27
C CYS A 538 -18.71 14.35 5.50
N ALA A 539 -19.18 15.55 5.75
CA ALA A 539 -20.52 16.01 5.33
C ALA A 539 -20.75 15.88 3.81
N GLY A 540 -19.78 16.25 2.99
CA GLY A 540 -19.91 16.19 1.54
C GLY A 540 -19.93 14.78 0.95
N PHE A 541 -19.49 13.78 1.71
CA PHE A 541 -19.47 12.38 1.30
C PHE A 541 -20.68 11.57 1.76
N LEU A 542 -21.51 12.15 2.61
CA LEU A 542 -22.76 11.54 3.07
C LEU A 542 -23.93 11.96 2.17
N ARG A 543 -24.88 11.06 2.00
CA ARG A 543 -26.11 11.28 1.22
C ARG A 543 -27.32 11.07 2.10
N VAL A 544 -28.30 11.93 1.96
CA VAL A 544 -29.60 11.81 2.63
C VAL A 544 -30.71 12.01 1.58
N PRO A 545 -31.08 10.94 0.86
CA PRO A 545 -32.08 11.03 -0.22
C PRO A 545 -33.42 11.59 0.23
N GLU A 546 -33.79 11.35 1.49
CA GLU A 546 -35.08 11.76 2.09
C GLU A 546 -35.09 13.22 2.57
N SER A 547 -33.96 13.93 2.48
CA SER A 547 -33.86 15.32 2.92
C SER A 547 -34.74 16.25 2.07
N LYS A 548 -35.33 17.23 2.74
CA LYS A 548 -36.05 18.32 2.06
C LYS A 548 -35.17 19.20 1.21
N ASN A 549 -33.88 19.26 1.54
CA ASN A 549 -32.85 19.93 0.73
C ASN A 549 -32.22 18.91 -0.20
N VAL A 550 -32.50 19.00 -1.49
CA VAL A 550 -31.93 18.07 -2.51
C VAL A 550 -30.41 18.07 -2.53
N LEU A 551 -29.76 19.17 -2.13
CA LEU A 551 -28.29 19.24 -2.06
C LEU A 551 -27.69 18.23 -1.06
N ASP A 552 -28.45 17.79 -0.06
CA ASP A 552 -28.02 16.73 0.87
C ASP A 552 -27.89 15.36 0.20
N ASN A 553 -28.43 15.19 -1.00
CA ASN A 553 -28.25 13.97 -1.82
C ASN A 553 -27.25 14.16 -2.96
N THR A 554 -26.38 15.13 -2.86
CA THR A 554 -25.34 15.43 -3.85
C THR A 554 -23.94 15.38 -3.24
N GLY A 555 -22.91 15.42 -4.08
CA GLY A 555 -21.52 15.61 -3.64
C GLY A 555 -21.15 17.06 -3.29
N VAL A 556 -22.09 17.98 -3.32
CA VAL A 556 -21.86 19.38 -2.93
C VAL A 556 -21.66 19.48 -1.43
N HIS A 557 -20.54 20.04 -0.99
CA HIS A 557 -20.29 20.25 0.44
C HIS A 557 -21.21 21.33 1.01
N PRO A 558 -21.72 21.20 2.26
CA PRO A 558 -22.57 22.23 2.87
C PRO A 558 -22.01 23.64 2.85
N GLU A 559 -20.68 23.81 2.92
CA GLU A 559 -20.01 25.12 2.79
C GLU A 559 -20.25 25.81 1.45
N SER A 560 -20.59 25.03 0.43
CA SER A 560 -20.84 25.50 -0.94
C SER A 560 -22.33 25.57 -1.31
N TYR A 561 -23.24 25.35 -0.37
CA TYR A 561 -24.67 25.37 -0.66
C TYR A 561 -25.16 26.74 -1.17
N GLU A 562 -24.68 27.82 -0.59
CA GLU A 562 -25.06 29.16 -1.04
C GLU A 562 -24.55 29.46 -2.45
N ALA A 563 -23.34 29.03 -2.78
CA ALA A 563 -22.80 29.12 -4.13
C ALA A 563 -23.62 28.30 -5.15
N ALA A 564 -24.04 27.09 -4.76
CA ALA A 564 -24.87 26.23 -5.61
C ALA A 564 -26.26 26.84 -5.87
N LYS A 565 -26.92 27.37 -4.84
CA LYS A 565 -28.20 28.08 -4.96
C LYS A 565 -28.07 29.32 -5.82
N ALA A 566 -27.03 30.11 -5.62
CA ALA A 566 -26.77 31.32 -6.41
C ALA A 566 -26.50 31.00 -7.89
N LEU A 567 -25.77 29.92 -8.19
CA LEU A 567 -25.56 29.46 -9.56
C LEU A 567 -26.88 29.05 -10.24
N LEU A 568 -27.70 28.26 -9.54
CA LEU A 568 -29.00 27.85 -10.05
C LEU A 568 -29.88 29.06 -10.35
N ALA A 569 -29.97 30.02 -9.42
CA ALA A 569 -30.73 31.26 -9.61
C ALA A 569 -30.21 32.07 -10.81
N LEU A 570 -28.91 32.16 -10.98
CA LEU A 570 -28.27 32.85 -12.09
C LEU A 570 -28.60 32.21 -13.46
N CYS A 571 -28.77 30.89 -13.47
CA CYS A 571 -29.18 30.10 -14.64
C CYS A 571 -30.71 29.98 -14.79
N GLY A 572 -31.48 30.60 -13.93
CA GLY A 572 -32.96 30.55 -13.96
C GLY A 572 -33.55 29.21 -13.46
N TYR A 573 -32.85 28.52 -12.60
CA TYR A 573 -33.30 27.28 -11.95
C TYR A 573 -33.51 27.47 -10.45
N SER A 574 -34.28 26.54 -9.87
CA SER A 574 -34.46 26.41 -8.42
C SER A 574 -34.03 25.03 -7.93
N LEU A 575 -33.99 24.83 -6.62
CA LEU A 575 -33.72 23.51 -6.04
C LEU A 575 -34.80 22.46 -6.43
N ALA A 576 -36.01 22.88 -6.68
CA ALA A 576 -37.07 21.99 -7.16
C ALA A 576 -36.77 21.44 -8.56
N ASP A 577 -36.12 22.23 -9.43
CA ASP A 577 -35.71 21.78 -10.74
C ASP A 577 -34.61 20.71 -10.67
N VAL A 578 -33.76 20.78 -9.66
CA VAL A 578 -32.75 19.73 -9.38
C VAL A 578 -33.46 18.44 -8.96
N SER A 579 -34.44 18.53 -8.06
CA SER A 579 -35.20 17.38 -7.57
C SER A 579 -35.98 16.68 -8.68
N SER A 580 -36.50 17.44 -9.64
CA SER A 580 -37.27 16.89 -10.76
C SER A 580 -36.41 16.44 -11.96
N GLY A 581 -35.09 16.67 -11.91
CA GLY A 581 -34.19 16.42 -13.03
C GLY A 581 -34.33 17.40 -14.20
N ALA A 582 -35.04 18.51 -14.01
CA ALA A 582 -35.34 19.51 -15.06
C ALA A 582 -34.15 20.46 -15.37
N ILE A 583 -32.91 20.12 -14.96
CA ILE A 583 -31.71 20.94 -15.12
C ILE A 583 -30.78 20.43 -16.23
N GLY A 584 -31.26 19.62 -17.16
CA GLY A 584 -30.42 19.02 -18.22
C GLY A 584 -29.64 20.03 -19.07
N ALA A 585 -30.15 21.25 -19.21
CA ALA A 585 -29.49 22.33 -19.95
C ALA A 585 -28.62 23.25 -19.05
N LEU A 586 -28.26 22.83 -17.84
CA LEU A 586 -27.46 23.64 -16.92
C LEU A 586 -26.10 24.04 -17.53
N ARG A 587 -25.44 23.13 -18.21
CA ARG A 587 -24.14 23.41 -18.87
C ARG A 587 -24.26 24.48 -19.93
N GLU A 588 -25.25 24.34 -20.80
CA GLU A 588 -25.51 25.32 -21.90
C GLU A 588 -25.88 26.69 -21.34
N ARG A 589 -26.61 26.75 -20.25
CA ARG A 589 -26.94 28.01 -19.58
C ARG A 589 -25.73 28.68 -18.93
N VAL A 590 -24.83 27.91 -18.35
CA VAL A 590 -23.54 28.41 -17.84
C VAL A 590 -22.67 28.94 -18.97
N GLU A 591 -22.59 28.22 -20.09
CA GLU A 591 -21.88 28.67 -21.28
C GLU A 591 -22.48 30.01 -21.83
N GLY A 592 -23.80 30.14 -21.79
CA GLY A 592 -24.50 31.35 -22.17
C GLY A 592 -24.22 32.55 -21.28
N LEU A 593 -23.72 32.36 -20.07
CA LEU A 593 -23.27 33.43 -19.15
C LEU A 593 -21.83 33.87 -19.38
N GLY A 594 -21.12 33.25 -20.32
CA GLY A 594 -19.69 33.48 -20.58
C GLY A 594 -18.77 32.39 -20.05
N GLY A 595 -19.32 31.21 -19.67
CA GLY A 595 -18.60 30.04 -19.14
C GLY A 595 -18.47 30.02 -17.62
N VAL A 596 -17.86 28.97 -17.11
CA VAL A 596 -17.68 28.75 -15.65
C VAL A 596 -16.81 29.88 -15.04
N GLU A 597 -15.82 30.35 -15.73
CA GLU A 597 -14.92 31.40 -15.26
C GLU A 597 -15.68 32.72 -15.00
N GLU A 598 -16.57 33.11 -15.89
CA GLU A 598 -17.37 34.34 -15.73
C GLU A 598 -18.44 34.14 -14.61
N ALA A 599 -19.05 32.98 -14.56
CA ALA A 599 -19.98 32.64 -13.46
C ALA A 599 -19.27 32.66 -12.10
N ALA A 600 -18.04 32.16 -12.02
CA ALA A 600 -17.22 32.17 -10.82
C ALA A 600 -16.91 33.59 -10.34
N LYS A 601 -16.59 34.49 -11.25
CA LYS A 601 -16.40 35.93 -10.93
C LYS A 601 -17.67 36.56 -10.37
N ARG A 602 -18.82 36.33 -10.98
CA ARG A 602 -20.11 36.89 -10.54
C ARG A 602 -20.54 36.36 -9.15
N LEU A 603 -20.19 35.11 -8.84
CA LEU A 603 -20.55 34.45 -7.60
C LEU A 603 -19.47 34.53 -6.52
N GLU A 604 -18.33 35.15 -6.83
CA GLU A 604 -17.17 35.20 -5.94
C GLU A 604 -16.74 33.81 -5.43
N ALA A 605 -16.83 32.80 -6.31
CA ALA A 605 -16.52 31.40 -6.03
C ALA A 605 -15.29 30.93 -6.82
N GLY A 606 -14.62 29.90 -6.34
CA GLY A 606 -13.51 29.26 -7.07
C GLY A 606 -13.99 28.55 -8.32
N VAL A 607 -13.24 28.64 -9.41
CA VAL A 607 -13.57 27.97 -10.67
C VAL A 607 -13.65 26.45 -10.53
N PRO A 608 -12.69 25.74 -9.88
CA PRO A 608 -12.79 24.31 -9.66
C PRO A 608 -14.01 23.89 -8.83
N THR A 609 -14.33 24.65 -7.78
CA THR A 609 -15.53 24.41 -6.94
C THR A 609 -16.80 24.53 -7.78
N LEU A 610 -16.90 25.55 -8.60
CA LEU A 610 -18.09 25.77 -9.43
C LEU A 610 -18.26 24.71 -10.51
N ARG A 611 -17.17 24.25 -11.12
CA ARG A 611 -17.19 23.11 -12.07
C ARG A 611 -17.69 21.83 -11.38
N ASP A 612 -17.25 21.58 -10.17
CA ASP A 612 -17.73 20.41 -9.39
C ASP A 612 -19.19 20.54 -9.04
N ILE A 613 -19.66 21.72 -8.64
CA ILE A 613 -21.08 21.97 -8.37
C ILE A 613 -21.93 21.66 -9.60
N VAL A 614 -21.56 22.16 -10.78
CA VAL A 614 -22.25 21.88 -12.05
C VAL A 614 -22.30 20.39 -12.33
N LYS A 615 -21.18 19.70 -12.17
CA LYS A 615 -21.07 18.25 -12.37
C LYS A 615 -21.99 17.48 -11.43
N GLU A 616 -21.95 17.81 -10.13
CA GLU A 616 -22.74 17.12 -9.11
C GLU A 616 -24.25 17.33 -9.26
N LEU A 617 -24.66 18.54 -9.61
CA LEU A 617 -26.07 18.83 -9.81
C LEU A 617 -26.69 18.10 -11.03
N LEU A 618 -25.85 17.72 -12.00
CA LEU A 618 -26.25 17.00 -13.21
C LEU A 618 -26.20 15.46 -13.05
N LEU A 619 -25.66 14.95 -11.94
CA LEU A 619 -25.72 13.52 -11.68
C LEU A 619 -27.16 13.08 -11.38
N PRO A 620 -27.61 11.93 -11.90
CA PRO A 620 -28.92 11.39 -11.54
C PRO A 620 -29.00 11.13 -10.03
N PRO A 621 -30.18 11.30 -9.44
CA PRO A 621 -30.41 11.12 -8.00
C PRO A 621 -30.17 9.67 -7.52
#